data_df89d3312d0486746b9eee62427463a1
#
_entry.id   df89d3312d0486746b9eee62427463a1
#
_cell.length_a   1.000
_cell.length_b   1.000
_cell.length_c   1.000
_cell.angle_alpha   90.00
_cell.angle_beta   90.00
_cell.angle_gamma   90.00
#
_symmetry.space_group_name_H-M   'P 1'
#
loop_
_entity.id
_entity.type
_entity.pdbx_description
1 polymer ?
#
loop_
_entity_poly.entity_id
_entity_poly.type
_entity_poly.pdbx_seq_one_letter_code
_entity_poly.pdbx_strand_id
1 'polypeptide(L)'
;MKQLKNNSEILGFARPKDLPDEVQLIIRQIIDYACSKSFRQSLGMRLAALFDLFVSCQYYNGLANKGWTYCPNEPQMLLYAYTNICPRCLGHHEYVFTKANKPESGQIGLATTEILCEMLISYFKFKGRDIEIHKASEPIDVIIYERATQLMIISEVKAAPLLTIPLSIPCEKITEEIDGELVNVNHNLCDNPFLHNSQPLLFFPATDCNVERLFQLRIDWNYSYPFFIAIKELCLVNKDFLTFYFNFWEEAYKAYRDKEKSNPIFWLTNACGLPTPRPDNWPKRRSGGYETVSDAKTSVGMDRTDDIKKGIYQVLKLGAEYKPKYLNIKTALISNIHAVRHHDEYLKCIKDIIWTIDESRKIRSWSEINPDAPLYNLFDGIISFTESDIRDAEVTRLFNF
;
A
#
# COMPACT_ATOMS: atom_id res chain seq x y z
N MET A 1 6.10 31.01 -30.49
CA MET A 1 5.87 30.27 -29.24
C MET A 1 4.39 29.90 -29.16
N LYS A 2 4.04 28.62 -29.06
CA LYS A 2 2.66 28.25 -28.75
C LYS A 2 2.31 28.79 -27.36
N GLN A 3 1.18 29.47 -27.24
CA GLN A 3 0.71 29.96 -25.95
C GLN A 3 0.37 28.74 -25.08
N LEU A 4 1.08 28.57 -23.94
CA LEU A 4 0.82 27.48 -23.03
C LEU A 4 -0.53 27.67 -22.32
N LYS A 5 -1.27 26.60 -22.12
CA LYS A 5 -2.59 26.60 -21.50
C LYS A 5 -2.50 26.68 -19.96
N ASN A 6 -3.59 27.14 -19.35
CA ASN A 6 -3.73 27.14 -17.90
C ASN A 6 -4.02 25.72 -17.39
N ASN A 7 -3.52 25.40 -16.20
CA ASN A 7 -3.65 24.08 -15.55
C ASN A 7 -5.09 23.75 -15.10
N SER A 8 -6.02 24.71 -15.14
CA SER A 8 -7.42 24.49 -14.73
C SER A 8 -8.14 23.38 -15.51
N GLU A 9 -7.78 23.16 -16.78
CA GLU A 9 -8.34 22.05 -17.57
C GLU A 9 -7.98 20.68 -16.96
N ILE A 10 -6.78 20.55 -16.38
CA ILE A 10 -6.31 19.29 -15.76
C ILE A 10 -7.05 19.04 -14.46
N LEU A 11 -7.38 20.09 -13.69
CA LEU A 11 -8.21 19.93 -12.48
C LEU A 11 -9.61 19.38 -12.79
N GLY A 12 -10.08 19.48 -14.02
CA GLY A 12 -11.31 18.84 -14.47
C GLY A 12 -11.29 17.30 -14.39
N PHE A 13 -10.12 16.68 -14.31
CA PHE A 13 -9.98 15.24 -14.06
C PHE A 13 -10.15 14.84 -12.59
N ALA A 14 -10.10 15.81 -11.66
CA ALA A 14 -10.27 15.55 -10.23
C ALA A 14 -11.60 14.86 -9.94
N ARG A 15 -11.57 13.88 -9.03
CA ARG A 15 -12.72 13.10 -8.58
C ARG A 15 -12.96 13.35 -7.10
N PRO A 16 -14.22 13.24 -6.63
CA PRO A 16 -14.51 13.22 -5.21
C PRO A 16 -13.72 12.12 -4.50
N LYS A 17 -13.42 12.32 -3.23
CA LYS A 17 -12.87 11.28 -2.38
C LYS A 17 -13.98 10.30 -1.99
N ASP A 18 -13.69 9.01 -2.08
CA ASP A 18 -14.62 7.97 -1.62
C ASP A 18 -14.37 7.63 -0.13
N LEU A 19 -13.22 8.06 0.42
CA LEU A 19 -12.88 7.82 1.82
C LEU A 19 -13.73 8.73 2.73
N PRO A 20 -14.50 8.16 3.69
CA PRO A 20 -15.35 8.94 4.57
C PRO A 20 -14.59 9.96 5.42
N ASP A 21 -15.22 11.08 5.74
CA ASP A 21 -14.60 12.17 6.52
C ASP A 21 -14.09 11.70 7.89
N GLU A 22 -14.80 10.78 8.52
CA GLU A 22 -14.39 10.18 9.79
C GLU A 22 -13.06 9.43 9.64
N VAL A 23 -12.91 8.62 8.60
CA VAL A 23 -11.67 7.89 8.31
C VAL A 23 -10.53 8.83 7.96
N GLN A 24 -10.81 9.87 7.15
CA GLN A 24 -9.83 10.91 6.83
C GLN A 24 -9.31 11.60 8.11
N LEU A 25 -10.21 11.91 9.04
CA LEU A 25 -9.84 12.53 10.32
C LEU A 25 -8.96 11.59 11.17
N ILE A 26 -9.29 10.30 11.22
CA ILE A 26 -8.52 9.30 11.95
C ILE A 26 -7.10 9.18 11.37
N ILE A 27 -6.98 9.06 10.06
CA ILE A 27 -5.68 9.00 9.38
C ILE A 27 -4.84 10.22 9.72
N ARG A 28 -5.44 11.42 9.66
CA ARG A 28 -4.75 12.68 10.00
C ARG A 28 -4.25 12.68 11.44
N GLN A 29 -5.09 12.32 12.41
CA GLN A 29 -4.70 12.30 13.82
C GLN A 29 -3.53 11.35 14.11
N ILE A 30 -3.52 10.18 13.49
CA ILE A 30 -2.42 9.23 13.65
C ILE A 30 -1.14 9.74 12.97
N ILE A 31 -1.23 10.34 11.79
CA ILE A 31 -0.09 10.93 11.09
C ILE A 31 0.49 12.11 11.88
N ASP A 32 -0.35 13.03 12.37
CA ASP A 32 0.07 14.16 13.19
C ASP A 32 0.83 13.68 14.44
N TYR A 33 0.31 12.64 15.09
CA TYR A 33 0.98 12.03 16.24
C TYR A 33 2.32 11.42 15.87
N ALA A 34 2.36 10.59 14.81
CA ALA A 34 3.57 9.94 14.33
C ALA A 34 4.62 10.93 13.82
N CYS A 35 4.21 12.07 13.26
CA CYS A 35 5.11 13.12 12.80
C CYS A 35 5.65 13.97 13.94
N SER A 36 4.83 14.23 14.99
CA SER A 36 5.19 15.08 16.14
C SER A 36 6.12 14.40 17.14
N LYS A 37 6.16 13.07 17.17
CA LYS A 37 6.95 12.29 18.13
C LYS A 37 8.30 11.87 17.54
N SER A 38 9.26 11.74 18.46
CA SER A 38 10.58 11.19 18.09
C SER A 38 10.52 9.67 18.11
N PHE A 39 10.81 9.05 16.97
CA PHE A 39 11.01 7.61 16.80
C PHE A 39 12.37 7.36 16.17
N ARG A 40 12.88 6.14 16.28
CA ARG A 40 14.16 5.76 15.68
C ARG A 40 14.12 5.82 14.15
N GLN A 41 12.98 5.46 13.57
CA GLN A 41 12.77 5.41 12.14
C GLN A 41 12.66 6.82 11.53
N SER A 42 13.15 6.97 10.30
CA SER A 42 12.91 8.16 9.50
C SER A 42 11.41 8.42 9.31
N LEU A 43 11.06 9.65 9.01
CA LEU A 43 9.65 10.00 8.77
C LEU A 43 9.05 9.18 7.62
N GLY A 44 9.81 9.02 6.52
CA GLY A 44 9.36 8.23 5.39
C GLY A 44 9.08 6.77 5.75
N MET A 45 9.97 6.13 6.53
CA MET A 45 9.74 4.75 7.02
C MET A 45 8.48 4.65 7.88
N ARG A 46 8.21 5.64 8.73
CA ARG A 46 6.99 5.68 9.54
C ARG A 46 5.74 5.84 8.67
N LEU A 47 5.79 6.68 7.66
CA LEU A 47 4.69 6.86 6.71
C LEU A 47 4.44 5.57 5.91
N ALA A 48 5.49 4.88 5.45
CA ALA A 48 5.34 3.60 4.75
C ALA A 48 4.69 2.53 5.66
N ALA A 49 5.10 2.46 6.91
CA ALA A 49 4.48 1.55 7.89
C ALA A 49 3.01 1.91 8.16
N LEU A 50 2.69 3.18 8.35
CA LEU A 50 1.31 3.64 8.55
C LEU A 50 0.42 3.37 7.33
N PHE A 51 0.98 3.46 6.12
CA PHE A 51 0.25 3.08 4.91
C PHE A 51 -0.23 1.63 4.99
N ASP A 52 0.64 0.70 5.36
CA ASP A 52 0.27 -0.72 5.52
C ASP A 52 -0.79 -0.92 6.61
N LEU A 53 -0.70 -0.18 7.71
CA LEU A 53 -1.67 -0.21 8.79
C LEU A 53 -3.06 0.24 8.33
N PHE A 54 -3.14 1.36 7.63
CA PHE A 54 -4.42 1.91 7.14
C PHE A 54 -5.02 1.03 6.04
N VAL A 55 -4.20 0.52 5.12
CA VAL A 55 -4.67 -0.44 4.11
C VAL A 55 -5.18 -1.72 4.76
N SER A 56 -4.53 -2.20 5.81
CA SER A 56 -5.01 -3.36 6.58
C SER A 56 -6.37 -3.07 7.21
N CYS A 57 -6.57 -1.90 7.82
CA CYS A 57 -7.88 -1.48 8.36
C CYS A 57 -8.97 -1.46 7.28
N GLN A 58 -8.64 -0.92 6.11
CA GLN A 58 -9.58 -0.89 4.98
C GLN A 58 -9.96 -2.30 4.52
N TYR A 59 -8.99 -3.22 4.51
CA TYR A 59 -9.26 -4.61 4.18
C TYR A 59 -10.13 -5.30 5.23
N TYR A 60 -9.89 -5.08 6.52
CA TYR A 60 -10.71 -5.65 7.59
C TYR A 60 -12.17 -5.21 7.47
N ASN A 61 -12.42 -3.92 7.20
CA ASN A 61 -13.77 -3.42 6.98
C ASN A 61 -14.40 -4.01 5.71
N GLY A 62 -13.67 -4.03 4.59
CA GLY A 62 -14.19 -4.52 3.31
C GLY A 62 -14.43 -6.03 3.27
N LEU A 63 -13.68 -6.78 4.07
CA LEU A 63 -13.75 -8.24 4.16
C LEU A 63 -14.56 -8.72 5.35
N ALA A 64 -15.09 -7.84 6.19
CA ALA A 64 -15.97 -8.20 7.30
C ALA A 64 -17.10 -9.15 6.87
N ASN A 65 -17.50 -9.07 5.61
CA ASN A 65 -18.58 -9.87 5.01
C ASN A 65 -18.10 -11.05 4.16
N LYS A 66 -16.80 -11.33 4.05
CA LYS A 66 -16.29 -12.36 3.14
C LYS A 66 -15.24 -13.26 3.81
N GLY A 67 -15.68 -14.43 4.23
CA GLY A 67 -14.80 -15.60 4.26
C GLY A 67 -13.66 -15.55 5.25
N TRP A 68 -13.92 -15.21 6.50
CA TRP A 68 -13.07 -15.56 7.60
C TRP A 68 -12.98 -17.10 7.70
N THR A 69 -11.85 -17.62 8.10
CA THR A 69 -11.63 -19.05 8.21
C THR A 69 -11.09 -19.41 9.58
N TYR A 70 -11.51 -20.55 10.09
CA TYR A 70 -10.94 -21.08 11.32
C TYR A 70 -9.56 -21.68 11.08
N CYS A 71 -8.66 -21.44 12.01
CA CYS A 71 -7.38 -22.13 12.03
C CYS A 71 -7.61 -23.63 12.35
N PRO A 72 -7.14 -24.58 11.54
CA PRO A 72 -7.28 -26.00 11.83
C PRO A 72 -6.60 -26.44 13.11
N ASN A 73 -5.47 -25.83 13.50
CA ASN A 73 -4.73 -26.14 14.72
C ASN A 73 -5.27 -25.40 15.95
N GLU A 74 -5.93 -24.27 15.72
CA GLU A 74 -6.51 -23.42 16.77
C GLU A 74 -8.01 -23.22 16.47
N PRO A 75 -8.86 -24.21 16.71
CA PRO A 75 -10.25 -24.23 16.23
C PRO A 75 -11.14 -23.13 16.84
N GLN A 76 -10.70 -22.51 17.94
CA GLN A 76 -11.36 -21.37 18.56
C GLN A 76 -10.80 -20.01 18.09
N MET A 77 -10.01 -20.01 17.00
CA MET A 77 -9.43 -18.81 16.45
C MET A 77 -9.88 -18.59 15.02
N LEU A 78 -10.65 -17.56 14.81
CA LEU A 78 -11.04 -17.09 13.49
C LEU A 78 -9.92 -16.23 12.90
N LEU A 79 -9.51 -16.54 11.69
CA LEU A 79 -8.39 -15.89 11.03
C LEU A 79 -8.84 -15.01 9.88
N TYR A 80 -8.16 -13.89 9.72
CA TYR A 80 -8.22 -13.10 8.53
C TYR A 80 -7.49 -13.82 7.39
N ALA A 81 -8.26 -14.28 6.41
CA ALA A 81 -7.78 -15.21 5.38
C ALA A 81 -6.86 -14.61 4.31
N TYR A 82 -6.55 -13.30 4.36
CA TYR A 82 -5.72 -12.67 3.34
C TYR A 82 -4.28 -13.18 3.32
N THR A 83 -3.74 -13.51 4.48
CA THR A 83 -2.34 -13.94 4.60
C THR A 83 -2.08 -15.40 4.23
N ASN A 84 -3.09 -16.23 4.09
CA ASN A 84 -3.00 -17.68 3.87
C ASN A 84 -2.34 -18.49 4.99
N ILE A 85 -1.80 -17.85 5.99
CA ILE A 85 -0.99 -18.47 7.04
C ILE A 85 -1.56 -18.01 8.37
N CYS A 86 -1.77 -18.92 9.29
CA CYS A 86 -2.09 -18.57 10.66
C CYS A 86 -0.85 -17.91 11.31
N PRO A 87 -0.93 -16.66 11.72
CA PRO A 87 0.23 -15.97 12.28
C PRO A 87 0.69 -16.60 13.59
N ARG A 88 -0.25 -17.15 14.38
CA ARG A 88 0.05 -17.81 15.65
C ARG A 88 0.80 -19.11 15.44
N CYS A 89 0.33 -19.95 14.50
CA CYS A 89 1.03 -21.17 14.14
C CYS A 89 2.42 -20.89 13.56
N LEU A 90 2.56 -19.79 12.81
CA LEU A 90 3.85 -19.36 12.29
C LEU A 90 4.83 -19.01 13.42
N GLY A 91 4.37 -18.39 14.50
CA GLY A 91 5.16 -18.10 15.70
C GLY A 91 5.70 -19.37 16.39
N HIS A 92 4.98 -20.49 16.26
CA HIS A 92 5.40 -21.81 16.75
C HIS A 92 6.11 -22.66 15.69
N HIS A 93 6.54 -22.06 14.57
CA HIS A 93 7.10 -22.78 13.42
C HIS A 93 6.18 -23.84 12.80
N GLU A 94 4.88 -23.74 13.07
CA GLU A 94 3.85 -24.58 12.47
C GLU A 94 3.16 -23.80 11.34
N TYR A 95 2.90 -24.50 10.23
CA TYR A 95 2.25 -23.89 9.08
C TYR A 95 0.85 -24.41 8.92
N VAL A 96 -0.09 -23.52 9.03
CA VAL A 96 -1.50 -23.80 8.74
C VAL A 96 -1.89 -23.00 7.51
N PHE A 97 -2.25 -23.71 6.47
CA PHE A 97 -2.62 -23.12 5.19
C PHE A 97 -4.13 -23.03 5.10
N THR A 98 -4.59 -21.81 4.89
CA THR A 98 -6.00 -21.53 4.66
C THR A 98 -6.18 -21.02 3.23
N LYS A 99 -7.37 -21.19 2.66
CA LYS A 99 -7.68 -20.63 1.34
C LYS A 99 -7.68 -19.11 1.44
N ALA A 100 -6.79 -18.46 0.69
CA ALA A 100 -6.74 -17.01 0.65
C ALA A 100 -8.02 -16.41 0.06
N ASN A 101 -8.57 -15.44 0.75
CA ASN A 101 -9.67 -14.62 0.26
C ASN A 101 -9.16 -13.19 -0.02
N LYS A 102 -8.31 -13.10 -1.01
CA LYS A 102 -7.66 -11.86 -1.42
C LYS A 102 -8.66 -10.92 -2.10
N PRO A 103 -8.64 -9.61 -1.81
CA PRO A 103 -9.39 -8.63 -2.58
C PRO A 103 -8.99 -8.62 -4.06
N GLU A 104 -9.91 -8.30 -4.94
CA GLU A 104 -9.62 -8.15 -6.36
C GLU A 104 -8.60 -7.01 -6.60
N SER A 105 -7.77 -7.16 -7.63
CA SER A 105 -6.67 -6.22 -7.92
C SER A 105 -7.17 -4.78 -8.12
N GLY A 106 -8.34 -4.60 -8.72
CA GLY A 106 -8.95 -3.28 -8.89
C GLY A 106 -9.37 -2.65 -7.56
N GLN A 107 -9.93 -3.43 -6.64
CA GLN A 107 -10.30 -2.97 -5.30
C GLN A 107 -9.07 -2.59 -4.46
N ILE A 108 -7.98 -3.35 -4.60
CA ILE A 108 -6.72 -3.03 -3.95
C ILE A 108 -6.18 -1.69 -4.46
N GLY A 109 -6.13 -1.51 -5.79
CA GLY A 109 -5.62 -0.28 -6.39
C GLY A 109 -6.41 0.95 -5.97
N LEU A 110 -7.75 0.84 -5.94
CA LEU A 110 -8.63 1.91 -5.50
C LEU A 110 -8.37 2.30 -4.03
N ALA A 111 -8.41 1.33 -3.13
CA ALA A 111 -8.22 1.56 -1.69
C ALA A 111 -6.82 2.14 -1.37
N THR A 112 -5.79 1.62 -2.02
CA THR A 112 -4.40 2.07 -1.79
C THR A 112 -4.16 3.48 -2.31
N THR A 113 -4.74 3.84 -3.45
CA THR A 113 -4.63 5.20 -4.00
C THR A 113 -5.32 6.23 -3.11
N GLU A 114 -6.51 5.92 -2.58
CA GLU A 114 -7.24 6.82 -1.68
C GLU A 114 -6.53 7.05 -0.36
N ILE A 115 -6.03 5.97 0.25
CA ILE A 115 -5.24 6.07 1.50
C ILE A 115 -3.96 6.86 1.25
N LEU A 116 -3.25 6.61 0.14
CA LEU A 116 -2.05 7.35 -0.22
C LEU A 116 -2.32 8.86 -0.36
N CYS A 117 -3.40 9.23 -1.06
CA CYS A 117 -3.82 10.62 -1.20
C CYS A 117 -4.09 11.28 0.17
N GLU A 118 -4.86 10.63 1.05
CA GLU A 118 -5.16 11.21 2.37
C GLU A 118 -3.92 11.30 3.26
N MET A 119 -3.01 10.35 3.17
CA MET A 119 -1.74 10.41 3.88
C MET A 119 -0.87 11.58 3.41
N LEU A 120 -0.77 11.81 2.10
CA LEU A 120 -0.03 12.94 1.55
C LEU A 120 -0.68 14.27 1.95
N ILE A 121 -2.02 14.38 1.90
CA ILE A 121 -2.75 15.57 2.39
C ILE A 121 -2.42 15.84 3.86
N SER A 122 -2.51 14.80 4.69
CA SER A 122 -2.23 14.92 6.13
C SER A 122 -0.78 15.34 6.39
N TYR A 123 0.17 14.73 5.68
CA TYR A 123 1.59 15.09 5.75
C TYR A 123 1.86 16.55 5.36
N PHE A 124 1.31 17.03 4.24
CA PHE A 124 1.53 18.41 3.81
C PHE A 124 0.87 19.42 4.76
N LYS A 125 -0.32 19.09 5.29
CA LYS A 125 -0.94 19.90 6.35
C LYS A 125 -0.08 19.99 7.61
N PHE A 126 0.47 18.86 8.06
CA PHE A 126 1.41 18.84 9.17
C PHE A 126 2.64 19.72 8.92
N LYS A 127 3.13 19.75 7.67
CA LYS A 127 4.24 20.62 7.23
C LYS A 127 3.84 22.09 7.04
N GLY A 128 2.57 22.45 7.26
CA GLY A 128 2.05 23.81 7.04
C GLY A 128 2.04 24.23 5.58
N ARG A 129 1.93 23.28 4.63
CA ARG A 129 1.90 23.56 3.20
C ARG A 129 0.49 23.50 2.66
N ASP A 130 0.12 24.50 1.87
CA ASP A 130 -1.17 24.57 1.15
C ASP A 130 -1.05 23.88 -0.21
N ILE A 131 -1.23 22.56 -0.19
CA ILE A 131 -1.15 21.69 -1.36
C ILE A 131 -2.46 20.92 -1.49
N GLU A 132 -3.07 21.01 -2.67
CA GLU A 132 -4.24 20.23 -3.02
C GLU A 132 -3.83 18.90 -3.64
N ILE A 133 -4.46 17.83 -3.19
CA ILE A 133 -4.25 16.49 -3.73
C ILE A 133 -5.60 15.90 -4.08
N HIS A 134 -5.74 15.49 -5.34
CA HIS A 134 -6.96 14.93 -5.87
C HIS A 134 -6.69 13.57 -6.50
N LYS A 135 -7.47 12.58 -6.12
CA LYS A 135 -7.65 11.41 -6.96
C LYS A 135 -8.23 11.89 -8.29
N ALA A 136 -7.81 11.30 -9.39
CA ALA A 136 -8.25 11.72 -10.71
C ALA A 136 -8.85 10.55 -11.51
N SER A 137 -9.47 10.88 -12.63
CA SER A 137 -9.91 9.89 -13.62
C SER A 137 -8.83 9.67 -14.66
N GLU A 138 -8.87 8.48 -15.29
CA GLU A 138 -8.00 8.21 -16.43
C GLU A 138 -7.90 9.41 -17.41
N PRO A 139 -6.71 9.69 -17.88
CA PRO A 139 -5.48 8.90 -17.81
C PRO A 139 -4.58 9.22 -16.61
N ILE A 140 -5.03 9.97 -15.62
CA ILE A 140 -4.26 10.44 -14.46
C ILE A 140 -4.79 9.71 -13.21
N ASP A 141 -3.92 9.18 -12.36
CA ASP A 141 -4.35 8.61 -11.08
C ASP A 141 -4.47 9.68 -10.00
N VAL A 142 -3.47 10.57 -9.87
CA VAL A 142 -3.41 11.60 -8.84
C VAL A 142 -2.88 12.92 -9.40
N ILE A 143 -3.53 14.00 -8.99
CA ILE A 143 -3.10 15.38 -9.24
C ILE A 143 -2.65 16.00 -7.92
N ILE A 144 -1.45 16.56 -7.89
CA ILE A 144 -0.90 17.34 -6.77
C ILE A 144 -0.70 18.76 -7.26
N TYR A 145 -1.33 19.72 -6.60
CA TYR A 145 -1.33 21.10 -7.04
C TYR A 145 -0.96 22.07 -5.92
N GLU A 146 0.12 22.81 -6.11
CA GLU A 146 0.54 23.89 -5.22
C GLU A 146 0.11 25.24 -5.82
N ARG A 147 -0.87 25.89 -5.22
CA ARG A 147 -1.43 27.14 -5.73
C ARG A 147 -0.41 28.27 -5.79
N ALA A 148 0.44 28.38 -4.77
CA ALA A 148 1.39 29.49 -4.63
C ALA A 148 2.39 29.58 -5.79
N THR A 149 2.84 28.45 -6.32
CA THR A 149 3.82 28.35 -7.42
C THR A 149 3.19 27.95 -8.75
N GLN A 150 1.89 27.65 -8.77
CA GLN A 150 1.19 27.06 -9.91
C GLN A 150 1.82 25.73 -10.38
N LEU A 151 2.56 25.07 -9.50
CA LEU A 151 3.16 23.76 -9.78
C LEU A 151 2.07 22.70 -9.78
N MET A 152 1.99 21.95 -10.85
CA MET A 152 1.10 20.81 -10.96
C MET A 152 1.87 19.54 -11.28
N ILE A 153 1.71 18.52 -10.44
CA ILE A 153 2.29 17.19 -10.65
C ILE A 153 1.14 16.26 -11.00
N ILE A 154 1.19 15.68 -12.19
CA ILE A 154 0.28 14.64 -12.63
C ILE A 154 0.99 13.28 -12.51
N SER A 155 0.36 12.32 -11.90
CA SER A 155 1.07 11.10 -11.51
C SER A 155 0.28 9.84 -11.78
N GLU A 156 1.05 8.79 -12.01
CA GLU A 156 0.63 7.40 -11.97
C GLU A 156 0.95 6.84 -10.58
N VAL A 157 0.05 6.04 -10.01
CA VAL A 157 0.22 5.43 -8.69
C VAL A 157 0.35 3.92 -8.82
N LYS A 158 1.41 3.38 -8.22
CA LYS A 158 1.63 1.94 -8.08
C LYS A 158 1.94 1.61 -6.63
N ALA A 159 0.89 1.59 -5.80
CA ALA A 159 0.99 1.38 -4.37
C ALA A 159 0.33 0.06 -3.96
N ALA A 160 1.02 -0.72 -3.14
CA ALA A 160 0.50 -1.92 -2.51
C ALA A 160 1.26 -2.17 -1.19
N PRO A 161 0.60 -2.64 -0.13
CA PRO A 161 1.22 -2.80 1.18
C PRO A 161 2.33 -3.86 1.15
N LEU A 162 3.40 -3.61 1.90
CA LEU A 162 4.43 -4.61 2.18
C LEU A 162 3.86 -5.71 3.07
N LEU A 163 3.14 -5.30 4.11
CA LEU A 163 2.49 -6.19 5.06
C LEU A 163 0.98 -5.99 5.02
N THR A 164 0.24 -7.10 5.11
CA THR A 164 -1.12 -7.08 5.62
C THR A 164 -1.05 -7.59 7.04
N ILE A 165 -1.41 -6.74 8.01
CA ILE A 165 -1.21 -7.07 9.42
C ILE A 165 -2.14 -8.22 9.79
N PRO A 166 -1.61 -9.29 10.39
CA PRO A 166 -2.39 -10.45 10.79
C PRO A 166 -3.41 -10.08 11.86
N LEU A 167 -4.65 -10.46 11.64
CA LEU A 167 -5.76 -10.28 12.57
C LEU A 167 -6.38 -11.62 12.89
N SER A 168 -6.61 -11.87 14.16
CA SER A 168 -7.33 -13.06 14.63
C SER A 168 -8.40 -12.65 15.63
N ILE A 169 -9.49 -13.39 15.64
CA ILE A 169 -10.61 -13.16 16.54
C ILE A 169 -10.84 -14.43 17.34
N PRO A 170 -10.61 -14.40 18.67
CA PRO A 170 -11.01 -15.50 19.53
C PRO A 170 -12.52 -15.68 19.46
N CYS A 171 -12.99 -16.79 18.96
CA CYS A 171 -14.40 -17.12 18.96
C CYS A 171 -14.60 -18.63 18.90
N GLU A 172 -15.70 -19.09 19.49
CA GLU A 172 -16.08 -20.49 19.39
C GLU A 172 -16.45 -20.84 17.94
N LYS A 173 -16.03 -22.03 17.54
CA LYS A 173 -16.39 -22.56 16.23
C LYS A 173 -17.88 -22.86 16.21
N ILE A 174 -18.62 -22.18 15.34
CA ILE A 174 -20.03 -22.47 15.13
C ILE A 174 -20.14 -23.46 13.99
N THR A 175 -20.75 -24.60 14.29
CA THR A 175 -21.13 -25.60 13.30
C THR A 175 -22.64 -25.72 13.26
N GLU A 176 -23.22 -25.74 12.08
CA GLU A 176 -24.60 -26.10 11.84
C GLU A 176 -24.66 -27.49 11.25
N GLU A 177 -25.66 -28.27 11.66
CA GLU A 177 -25.94 -29.56 11.05
C GLU A 177 -26.82 -29.32 9.81
N ILE A 178 -26.24 -29.55 8.63
CA ILE A 178 -26.93 -29.48 7.34
C ILE A 178 -26.88 -30.87 6.73
N ASP A 179 -28.03 -31.46 6.50
CA ASP A 179 -28.18 -32.81 5.92
C ASP A 179 -27.43 -33.92 6.68
N GLY A 180 -27.31 -33.77 8.02
CA GLY A 180 -26.60 -34.73 8.87
C GLY A 180 -25.08 -34.55 8.90
N GLU A 181 -24.53 -33.57 8.25
CA GLU A 181 -23.12 -33.19 8.31
C GLU A 181 -22.91 -31.89 9.08
N LEU A 182 -21.91 -31.85 9.95
CA LEU A 182 -21.50 -30.64 10.65
C LEU A 182 -20.72 -29.74 9.70
N VAL A 183 -21.35 -28.68 9.24
CA VAL A 183 -20.75 -27.68 8.35
C VAL A 183 -20.33 -26.45 9.14
N ASN A 184 -19.13 -25.95 8.88
CA ASN A 184 -18.70 -24.68 9.44
C ASN A 184 -19.50 -23.53 8.82
N VAL A 185 -20.16 -22.77 9.65
CA VAL A 185 -20.89 -21.57 9.18
C VAL A 185 -19.90 -20.49 8.83
N ASN A 186 -20.00 -19.96 7.62
CA ASN A 186 -19.28 -18.75 7.22
C ASN A 186 -19.91 -17.57 7.96
N HIS A 187 -19.14 -16.99 8.89
CA HIS A 187 -19.62 -15.88 9.68
C HIS A 187 -19.40 -14.56 8.94
N ASN A 188 -20.49 -13.81 8.83
CA ASN A 188 -20.41 -12.39 8.59
C ASN A 188 -20.07 -11.71 9.92
N LEU A 189 -18.94 -11.00 10.01
CA LEU A 189 -18.51 -10.33 11.22
C LEU A 189 -19.56 -9.33 11.75
N CYS A 190 -20.26 -8.67 10.84
CA CYS A 190 -21.25 -7.66 11.21
C CYS A 190 -22.54 -8.25 11.80
N ASP A 191 -22.89 -9.46 11.41
CA ASP A 191 -24.19 -10.07 11.75
C ASP A 191 -24.08 -11.16 12.83
N ASN A 192 -22.86 -11.50 13.26
CA ASN A 192 -22.67 -12.58 14.21
C ASN A 192 -22.58 -12.08 15.65
N PRO A 193 -23.61 -12.35 16.50
CA PRO A 193 -23.62 -11.88 17.87
C PRO A 193 -22.47 -12.43 18.74
N PHE A 194 -21.90 -13.60 18.40
CA PHE A 194 -20.73 -14.14 19.11
C PHE A 194 -19.46 -13.35 18.83
N LEU A 195 -19.35 -12.73 17.66
CA LEU A 195 -18.23 -11.86 17.31
C LEU A 195 -18.35 -10.49 17.96
N HIS A 196 -19.56 -10.00 18.22
CA HIS A 196 -19.78 -8.72 18.90
C HIS A 196 -19.19 -8.68 20.32
N ASN A 197 -19.07 -9.84 20.97
CA ASN A 197 -18.46 -9.94 22.30
C ASN A 197 -16.97 -10.28 22.25
N SER A 198 -16.42 -10.54 21.06
CA SER A 198 -15.03 -10.90 20.88
C SER A 198 -14.17 -9.67 20.65
N GLN A 199 -12.97 -9.70 21.19
CA GLN A 199 -11.98 -8.63 20.97
C GLN A 199 -10.93 -9.13 19.99
N PRO A 200 -10.87 -8.58 18.76
CA PRO A 200 -9.85 -8.95 17.80
C PRO A 200 -8.44 -8.70 18.31
N LEU A 201 -7.51 -9.56 17.91
CA LEU A 201 -6.11 -9.52 18.27
C LEU A 201 -5.28 -9.25 17.03
N LEU A 202 -4.51 -8.16 17.04
CA LEU A 202 -3.39 -8.02 16.13
C LEU A 202 -2.25 -8.88 16.65
N PHE A 203 -1.73 -9.71 15.78
CA PHE A 203 -0.69 -10.66 16.15
C PHE A 203 0.59 -10.37 15.37
N PHE A 204 1.69 -10.28 16.11
CA PHE A 204 3.03 -10.11 15.55
C PHE A 204 3.90 -11.26 16.05
N PRO A 205 4.35 -12.16 15.15
CA PRO A 205 5.23 -13.26 15.54
C PRO A 205 6.55 -12.73 16.08
N ALA A 206 7.13 -13.45 17.01
CA ALA A 206 8.43 -13.14 17.55
C ALA A 206 9.53 -13.30 16.49
N THR A 207 10.43 -12.33 16.38
CA THR A 207 11.58 -12.42 15.50
C THR A 207 12.82 -12.94 16.22
N ASP A 208 13.08 -12.48 17.43
CA ASP A 208 14.35 -12.79 18.13
C ASP A 208 14.21 -13.31 19.58
N CYS A 209 13.05 -13.22 20.20
CA CYS A 209 12.94 -13.39 21.65
C CYS A 209 11.86 -14.36 22.14
N ASN A 210 11.28 -15.22 21.35
CA ASN A 210 10.20 -16.16 21.74
C ASN A 210 8.97 -15.49 22.39
N VAL A 211 8.79 -14.19 22.30
CA VAL A 211 7.66 -13.48 22.87
C VAL A 211 6.80 -12.94 21.74
N GLU A 212 5.72 -13.67 21.47
CA GLU A 212 4.63 -13.19 20.63
C GLU A 212 4.07 -11.89 21.21
N ARG A 213 3.82 -10.89 20.37
CA ARG A 213 3.11 -9.71 20.81
C ARG A 213 1.71 -9.67 20.25
N LEU A 214 0.76 -9.65 21.18
CA LEU A 214 -0.66 -9.54 20.93
C LEU A 214 -1.13 -8.16 21.35
N PHE A 215 -1.82 -7.48 20.45
CA PHE A 215 -2.48 -6.21 20.75
C PHE A 215 -3.98 -6.37 20.55
N GLN A 216 -4.72 -6.26 21.64
CA GLN A 216 -6.16 -6.34 21.63
C GLN A 216 -6.76 -5.06 21.03
N LEU A 217 -7.66 -5.24 20.06
CA LEU A 217 -8.45 -4.16 19.50
C LEU A 217 -9.79 -4.07 20.23
N ARG A 218 -10.12 -2.90 20.75
CA ARG A 218 -11.44 -2.63 21.30
C ARG A 218 -12.37 -2.20 20.18
N ILE A 219 -13.18 -3.11 19.72
CA ILE A 219 -14.10 -2.88 18.60
C ILE A 219 -15.47 -2.51 19.15
N ASP A 220 -16.00 -1.41 18.67
CA ASP A 220 -17.42 -1.08 18.78
C ASP A 220 -18.06 -1.23 17.40
N TRP A 221 -18.82 -2.29 17.26
CA TRP A 221 -19.45 -2.69 16.00
C TRP A 221 -20.61 -1.76 15.56
N ASN A 222 -20.99 -0.80 16.37
CA ASN A 222 -22.00 0.21 16.01
C ASN A 222 -21.44 1.26 15.03
N TYR A 223 -20.13 1.36 14.88
CA TYR A 223 -19.51 2.27 13.93
C TYR A 223 -19.36 1.65 12.54
N SER A 224 -19.48 2.48 11.52
CA SER A 224 -19.31 2.04 10.13
C SER A 224 -17.86 1.61 9.78
N TYR A 225 -16.88 2.13 10.52
CA TYR A 225 -15.45 1.87 10.31
C TYR A 225 -14.75 1.46 11.64
N PRO A 226 -15.22 0.39 12.28
CA PRO A 226 -14.83 0.05 13.65
C PRO A 226 -13.33 -0.25 13.79
N PHE A 227 -12.69 -0.81 12.77
CA PHE A 227 -11.25 -1.09 12.79
C PHE A 227 -10.40 0.17 12.76
N PHE A 228 -10.79 1.21 12.01
CA PHE A 228 -10.08 2.48 12.02
C PHE A 228 -10.13 3.16 13.40
N ILE A 229 -11.31 3.12 14.07
CA ILE A 229 -11.48 3.67 15.41
C ILE A 229 -10.61 2.91 16.41
N ALA A 230 -10.64 1.58 16.38
CA ALA A 230 -9.86 0.75 17.30
C ALA A 230 -8.35 0.94 17.11
N ILE A 231 -7.89 1.04 15.86
CA ILE A 231 -6.48 1.32 15.56
C ILE A 231 -6.08 2.73 16.01
N LYS A 232 -6.94 3.73 15.85
CA LYS A 232 -6.68 5.07 16.40
C LYS A 232 -6.48 5.02 17.91
N GLU A 233 -7.38 4.34 18.62
CA GLU A 233 -7.23 4.17 20.07
C GLU A 233 -5.91 3.48 20.41
N LEU A 234 -5.60 2.40 19.75
CA LEU A 234 -4.35 1.66 19.95
C LEU A 234 -3.12 2.55 19.72
N CYS A 235 -3.09 3.31 18.62
CA CYS A 235 -1.97 4.18 18.27
C CYS A 235 -1.79 5.36 19.23
N LEU A 236 -2.87 5.95 19.72
CA LEU A 236 -2.81 7.19 20.51
C LEU A 236 -2.77 6.94 22.03
N VAL A 237 -3.34 5.83 22.50
CA VAL A 237 -3.42 5.50 23.92
C VAL A 237 -2.30 4.57 24.34
N ASN A 238 -1.98 3.55 23.55
CA ASN A 238 -0.89 2.63 23.84
C ASN A 238 0.44 3.21 23.34
N LYS A 239 1.22 3.80 24.26
CA LYS A 239 2.49 4.48 23.94
C LYS A 239 3.54 3.58 23.30
N ASP A 240 3.48 2.29 23.53
CA ASP A 240 4.47 1.31 23.06
C ASP A 240 4.11 0.72 21.70
N PHE A 241 2.83 0.77 21.31
CA PHE A 241 2.38 0.13 20.07
C PHE A 241 3.10 0.67 18.83
N LEU A 242 3.08 1.97 18.59
CA LEU A 242 3.71 2.55 17.39
C LEU A 242 5.22 2.34 17.38
N THR A 243 5.88 2.43 18.55
CA THR A 243 7.32 2.14 18.65
C THR A 243 7.61 0.69 18.26
N PHE A 244 6.83 -0.23 18.79
CA PHE A 244 6.94 -1.64 18.44
C PHE A 244 6.62 -1.87 16.95
N TYR A 245 5.50 -1.33 16.46
CA TYR A 245 5.04 -1.54 15.10
C TYR A 245 6.02 -1.00 14.05
N PHE A 246 6.60 0.18 14.27
CA PHE A 246 7.61 0.73 13.38
C PHE A 246 8.91 -0.09 13.36
N ASN A 247 9.34 -0.61 14.50
CA ASN A 247 10.47 -1.53 14.55
C ASN A 247 10.19 -2.81 13.77
N PHE A 248 9.04 -3.43 14.01
CA PHE A 248 8.61 -4.65 13.32
C PHE A 248 8.52 -4.44 11.80
N TRP A 249 7.91 -3.33 11.37
CA TRP A 249 7.79 -3.01 9.95
C TRP A 249 9.15 -2.76 9.29
N GLU A 250 10.06 -2.07 9.98
CA GLU A 250 11.43 -1.85 9.49
C GLU A 250 12.19 -3.16 9.30
N GLU A 251 12.04 -4.11 10.21
CA GLU A 251 12.63 -5.45 10.10
C GLU A 251 12.04 -6.21 8.90
N ALA A 252 10.72 -6.16 8.73
CA ALA A 252 10.06 -6.75 7.57
C ALA A 252 10.54 -6.11 6.25
N TYR A 253 10.71 -4.79 6.23
CA TYR A 253 11.23 -4.09 5.06
C TYR A 253 12.68 -4.47 4.75
N LYS A 254 13.55 -4.61 5.77
CA LYS A 254 14.93 -5.09 5.60
C LYS A 254 14.95 -6.51 5.05
N ALA A 255 14.19 -7.43 5.65
CA ALA A 255 14.09 -8.81 5.18
C ALA A 255 13.61 -8.88 3.73
N TYR A 256 12.65 -8.04 3.36
CA TYR A 256 12.16 -7.92 2.00
C TYR A 256 13.23 -7.39 1.04
N ARG A 257 13.88 -6.28 1.39
CA ARG A 257 14.93 -5.63 0.60
C ARG A 257 16.11 -6.58 0.35
N ASP A 258 16.55 -7.24 1.41
CA ASP A 258 17.73 -8.12 1.39
C ASP A 258 17.38 -9.54 0.92
N LYS A 259 16.12 -9.81 0.57
CA LYS A 259 15.61 -11.09 0.07
C LYS A 259 15.85 -12.25 1.02
N GLU A 260 15.72 -12.00 2.31
CA GLU A 260 15.94 -12.99 3.38
C GLU A 260 14.77 -13.99 3.47
N LYS A 261 14.63 -14.84 2.45
CA LYS A 261 13.50 -15.77 2.32
C LYS A 261 13.41 -16.82 3.43
N SER A 262 14.47 -17.05 4.16
CA SER A 262 14.50 -17.95 5.35
C SER A 262 14.00 -17.27 6.63
N ASN A 263 13.90 -15.95 6.65
CA ASN A 263 13.44 -15.18 7.79
C ASN A 263 11.90 -15.29 7.90
N PRO A 264 11.34 -15.76 9.05
CA PRO A 264 9.89 -15.85 9.22
C PRO A 264 9.14 -14.54 9.01
N ILE A 265 9.73 -13.40 9.32
CA ILE A 265 9.11 -12.09 9.09
C ILE A 265 8.91 -11.81 7.58
N PHE A 266 9.80 -12.31 6.73
CA PHE A 266 9.63 -12.23 5.28
C PHE A 266 8.38 -12.97 4.81
N TRP A 267 7.99 -14.06 5.47
CA TRP A 267 6.81 -14.84 5.10
C TRP A 267 5.50 -14.11 5.34
N LEU A 268 5.50 -13.09 6.20
CA LEU A 268 4.36 -12.20 6.43
C LEU A 268 4.23 -11.13 5.34
N THR A 269 5.29 -10.88 4.58
CA THR A 269 5.24 -9.87 3.52
C THR A 269 4.38 -10.35 2.35
N ASN A 270 3.73 -9.41 1.68
CA ASN A 270 2.98 -9.68 0.47
C ASN A 270 3.88 -10.13 -0.70
N ALA A 271 5.19 -9.96 -0.58
CA ALA A 271 6.18 -10.44 -1.53
C ALA A 271 6.52 -11.92 -1.38
N CYS A 272 6.14 -12.56 -0.25
CA CYS A 272 6.43 -13.95 -0.02
C CYS A 272 5.51 -14.86 -0.84
N GLY A 273 6.01 -15.37 -1.96
CA GLY A 273 5.34 -16.47 -2.67
C GLY A 273 5.57 -17.83 -2.00
N LEU A 274 6.80 -18.08 -1.54
CA LEU A 274 7.21 -19.36 -0.96
C LEU A 274 8.27 -19.12 0.11
N PRO A 275 8.10 -19.64 1.34
CA PRO A 275 9.16 -19.63 2.34
C PRO A 275 10.34 -20.50 1.90
N THR A 276 11.53 -20.20 2.44
CA THR A 276 12.75 -20.99 2.20
C THR A 276 13.49 -21.14 3.53
N PRO A 277 13.70 -22.36 4.05
CA PRO A 277 13.29 -23.63 3.47
C PRO A 277 11.75 -23.77 3.42
N ARG A 278 11.27 -24.52 2.44
CA ARG A 278 9.84 -24.82 2.33
C ARG A 278 9.46 -25.85 3.41
N PRO A 279 8.44 -25.57 4.23
CA PRO A 279 7.95 -26.56 5.19
C PRO A 279 7.44 -27.84 4.50
N ASP A 280 7.59 -28.99 5.14
CA ASP A 280 7.20 -30.29 4.57
C ASP A 280 5.70 -30.38 4.28
N ASN A 281 4.87 -29.74 5.10
CA ASN A 281 3.42 -29.70 4.94
C ASN A 281 2.94 -28.57 4.00
N TRP A 282 3.85 -27.82 3.32
CA TRP A 282 3.45 -26.82 2.36
C TRP A 282 2.64 -27.44 1.21
N PRO A 283 1.42 -26.96 0.94
CA PRO A 283 0.55 -27.59 -0.05
C PRO A 283 1.21 -27.56 -1.42
N LYS A 284 1.28 -28.73 -2.06
CA LYS A 284 1.78 -28.86 -3.42
C LYS A 284 0.74 -28.34 -4.41
N ARG A 285 1.20 -27.61 -5.42
CA ARG A 285 0.36 -27.16 -6.52
C ARG A 285 -0.28 -28.38 -7.20
N ARG A 286 -1.61 -28.51 -7.16
CA ARG A 286 -2.31 -29.53 -7.92
C ARG A 286 -2.40 -29.09 -9.38
N SER A 287 -2.14 -30.01 -10.31
CA SER A 287 -2.37 -29.74 -11.73
C SER A 287 -3.84 -29.46 -11.97
N GLY A 288 -4.19 -28.23 -12.32
CA GLY A 288 -5.52 -27.82 -12.74
C GLY A 288 -6.37 -27.02 -11.75
N GLY A 289 -5.93 -26.74 -10.51
CA GLY A 289 -6.71 -25.98 -9.54
C GLY A 289 -5.88 -25.12 -8.58
N TYR A 290 -6.37 -23.91 -8.30
CA TYR A 290 -5.77 -22.98 -7.34
C TYR A 290 -6.26 -23.25 -5.91
N GLU A 291 -6.18 -24.47 -5.46
CA GLU A 291 -6.56 -24.82 -4.06
C GLU A 291 -5.41 -24.58 -3.07
N THR A 292 -4.30 -24.02 -3.53
CA THR A 292 -3.10 -23.89 -2.72
C THR A 292 -2.80 -22.44 -2.41
N VAL A 293 -2.02 -22.22 -1.37
CA VAL A 293 -1.35 -20.94 -1.09
C VAL A 293 -0.77 -20.42 -2.40
N SER A 294 -1.31 -19.34 -2.91
CA SER A 294 -0.90 -18.80 -4.20
C SER A 294 0.55 -18.35 -4.12
N ASP A 295 1.39 -18.87 -5.03
CA ASP A 295 2.73 -18.35 -5.26
C ASP A 295 2.69 -16.89 -5.75
N ALA A 296 1.54 -16.45 -6.24
CA ALA A 296 1.24 -15.11 -6.67
C ALA A 296 0.66 -14.29 -5.53
N LYS A 297 1.36 -14.19 -4.40
CA LYS A 297 1.11 -13.08 -3.51
C LYS A 297 1.39 -11.79 -4.27
N THR A 298 0.60 -10.81 -3.99
CA THR A 298 0.63 -9.52 -4.66
C THR A 298 2.00 -8.89 -4.66
N SER A 299 2.20 -8.07 -5.66
CA SER A 299 3.23 -7.06 -5.70
C SER A 299 3.22 -6.18 -4.46
N VAL A 300 4.39 -5.76 -4.08
CA VAL A 300 4.63 -4.80 -3.03
C VAL A 300 5.02 -3.48 -3.70
N GLY A 301 4.28 -2.42 -3.47
CA GLY A 301 4.56 -1.13 -4.09
C GLY A 301 4.76 -1.22 -5.61
N MET A 302 5.87 -0.72 -6.10
CA MET A 302 6.26 -0.78 -7.52
C MET A 302 6.91 -2.10 -7.96
N ASP A 303 7.10 -3.07 -7.07
CA ASP A 303 7.95 -4.24 -7.34
C ASP A 303 7.27 -5.39 -8.11
N ARG A 304 6.27 -5.06 -8.92
CA ARG A 304 5.71 -6.00 -9.87
C ARG A 304 6.10 -5.62 -11.29
N THR A 305 6.64 -6.59 -12.03
CA THR A 305 7.13 -6.38 -13.40
C THR A 305 6.13 -5.67 -14.31
N ASP A 306 4.87 -6.12 -14.30
CA ASP A 306 3.83 -5.53 -15.14
C ASP A 306 3.43 -4.13 -14.66
N ASP A 307 3.40 -3.90 -13.35
CA ASP A 307 3.00 -2.62 -12.79
C ASP A 307 4.06 -1.54 -13.05
N ILE A 308 5.35 -1.90 -12.88
CA ILE A 308 6.44 -0.95 -13.17
C ILE A 308 6.50 -0.58 -14.64
N LYS A 309 6.36 -1.55 -15.56
CA LYS A 309 6.33 -1.30 -17.01
C LYS A 309 5.14 -0.42 -17.40
N LYS A 310 3.95 -0.71 -16.86
CA LYS A 310 2.77 0.13 -17.09
C LYS A 310 2.95 1.53 -16.51
N GLY A 311 3.52 1.64 -15.31
CA GLY A 311 3.81 2.94 -14.68
C GLY A 311 4.74 3.80 -15.54
N ILE A 312 5.84 3.23 -16.04
CA ILE A 312 6.77 3.91 -16.96
C ILE A 312 6.04 4.40 -18.21
N TYR A 313 5.28 3.54 -18.85
CA TYR A 313 4.51 3.89 -20.04
C TYR A 313 3.53 5.03 -19.79
N GLN A 314 2.79 4.98 -18.69
CA GLN A 314 1.80 6.01 -18.36
C GLN A 314 2.46 7.36 -18.05
N VAL A 315 3.54 7.38 -17.29
CA VAL A 315 4.28 8.62 -17.01
C VAL A 315 4.83 9.25 -18.31
N LEU A 316 5.37 8.44 -19.22
CA LEU A 316 5.82 8.89 -20.54
C LEU A 316 4.65 9.47 -21.34
N LYS A 317 3.52 8.78 -21.40
CA LYS A 317 2.30 9.21 -22.09
C LYS A 317 1.80 10.55 -21.54
N LEU A 318 1.68 10.67 -20.22
CA LEU A 318 1.28 11.90 -19.55
C LEU A 318 2.24 13.05 -19.87
N GLY A 319 3.55 12.79 -19.79
CA GLY A 319 4.57 13.77 -20.13
C GLY A 319 4.44 14.26 -21.57
N ALA A 320 4.33 13.34 -22.52
CA ALA A 320 4.21 13.68 -23.94
C ALA A 320 2.93 14.44 -24.28
N GLU A 321 1.84 14.17 -23.58
CA GLU A 321 0.56 14.81 -23.82
C GLU A 321 0.46 16.20 -23.19
N TYR A 322 0.94 16.37 -21.94
CA TYR A 322 0.64 17.56 -21.14
C TYR A 322 1.80 18.55 -21.06
N LYS A 323 3.07 18.13 -20.88
CA LYS A 323 4.21 19.03 -20.70
C LYS A 323 4.38 20.06 -21.84
N PRO A 324 4.17 19.71 -23.13
CA PRO A 324 4.29 20.68 -24.21
C PRO A 324 3.15 21.69 -24.33
N LYS A 325 2.03 21.47 -23.61
CA LYS A 325 0.81 22.24 -23.75
C LYS A 325 0.52 23.15 -22.57
N TYR A 326 1.00 22.80 -21.37
CA TYR A 326 0.65 23.48 -20.12
C TYR A 326 1.87 24.01 -19.39
N LEU A 327 1.65 25.08 -18.63
CA LEU A 327 2.71 25.69 -17.81
C LEU A 327 2.97 24.83 -16.55
N ASN A 328 4.23 24.73 -16.20
CA ASN A 328 4.70 24.16 -14.92
C ASN A 328 4.10 22.78 -14.57
N ILE A 329 3.98 21.89 -15.58
CA ILE A 329 3.54 20.51 -15.41
C ILE A 329 4.75 19.62 -15.19
N LYS A 330 4.66 18.82 -14.13
CA LYS A 330 5.61 17.74 -13.81
C LYS A 330 4.89 16.40 -13.85
N THR A 331 5.66 15.33 -14.08
CA THR A 331 5.14 13.97 -14.09
C THR A 331 5.88 13.11 -13.09
N ALA A 332 5.13 12.30 -12.35
CA ALA A 332 5.71 11.43 -11.33
C ALA A 332 5.11 10.02 -11.35
N LEU A 333 5.92 9.07 -10.90
CA LEU A 333 5.47 7.75 -10.49
C LEU A 333 5.48 7.71 -8.97
N ILE A 334 4.35 7.41 -8.34
CA ILE A 334 4.20 7.46 -6.89
C ILE A 334 3.89 6.08 -6.33
N SER A 335 4.52 5.74 -5.20
CA SER A 335 4.32 4.50 -4.48
C SER A 335 4.45 4.68 -2.98
N ASN A 336 3.98 3.70 -2.19
CA ASN A 336 4.25 3.65 -0.76
C ASN A 336 5.69 3.24 -0.43
N ILE A 337 6.28 2.32 -1.22
CA ILE A 337 7.69 1.92 -1.10
C ILE A 337 8.39 1.97 -2.45
N HIS A 338 9.70 2.18 -2.41
CA HIS A 338 10.53 2.17 -3.62
C HIS A 338 10.62 0.76 -4.23
N ALA A 339 10.87 0.69 -5.53
CA ALA A 339 11.09 -0.57 -6.25
C ALA A 339 12.43 -1.17 -5.84
N VAL A 340 12.42 -2.12 -4.92
CA VAL A 340 13.64 -2.77 -4.42
C VAL A 340 14.17 -3.82 -5.38
N ARG A 341 13.24 -4.62 -5.96
CA ARG A 341 13.61 -5.74 -6.83
C ARG A 341 13.82 -5.33 -8.28
N HIS A 342 12.99 -4.41 -8.74
CA HIS A 342 12.90 -4.03 -10.14
C HIS A 342 13.49 -2.65 -10.45
N HIS A 343 14.10 -1.99 -9.45
CA HIS A 343 14.77 -0.71 -9.66
C HIS A 343 15.90 -0.82 -10.70
N ASP A 344 16.88 -1.69 -10.45
CA ASP A 344 18.06 -1.83 -11.32
C ASP A 344 17.70 -2.32 -12.71
N GLU A 345 16.67 -3.15 -12.82
CA GLU A 345 16.26 -3.80 -14.04
C GLU A 345 15.41 -2.90 -14.96
N TYR A 346 14.54 -2.07 -14.37
CA TYR A 346 13.55 -1.30 -15.13
C TYR A 346 13.63 0.22 -14.96
N LEU A 347 14.04 0.74 -13.81
CA LEU A 347 14.04 2.18 -13.56
C LEU A 347 15.41 2.81 -13.75
N LYS A 348 16.46 2.21 -13.23
CA LYS A 348 17.81 2.76 -13.22
C LYS A 348 18.33 3.12 -14.63
N CYS A 349 18.01 2.32 -15.61
CA CYS A 349 18.45 2.54 -17.00
C CYS A 349 17.69 3.66 -17.71
N ILE A 350 16.53 4.06 -17.21
CA ILE A 350 15.66 5.04 -17.89
C ILE A 350 15.33 6.29 -17.06
N LYS A 351 15.58 6.28 -15.74
CA LYS A 351 15.20 7.37 -14.84
C LYS A 351 15.80 8.73 -15.25
N ASP A 352 16.93 8.71 -15.92
CA ASP A 352 17.67 9.89 -16.35
C ASP A 352 17.44 10.27 -17.83
N ILE A 353 16.49 9.61 -18.50
CA ILE A 353 16.16 9.92 -19.89
C ILE A 353 15.55 11.32 -19.97
N ILE A 354 16.11 12.13 -20.91
CA ILE A 354 15.58 13.39 -21.36
C ILE A 354 15.07 13.22 -22.78
N TRP A 355 13.93 13.79 -23.10
CA TRP A 355 13.32 13.70 -24.40
C TRP A 355 12.76 15.02 -24.89
N THR A 356 12.53 15.13 -26.20
CA THR A 356 11.83 16.22 -26.85
C THR A 356 10.87 15.70 -27.90
N ILE A 357 9.94 16.53 -28.36
CA ILE A 357 9.01 16.17 -29.43
C ILE A 357 9.49 16.81 -30.73
N ASP A 358 9.71 15.99 -31.76
CA ASP A 358 9.91 16.42 -33.13
C ASP A 358 8.59 16.41 -33.90
N GLU A 359 8.03 17.61 -34.12
CA GLU A 359 6.79 17.78 -34.89
C GLU A 359 6.97 17.52 -36.40
N SER A 360 8.21 17.46 -36.90
CA SER A 360 8.49 17.29 -38.33
C SER A 360 8.21 15.86 -38.83
N ARG A 361 8.13 14.89 -37.96
CA ARG A 361 7.95 13.46 -38.25
C ARG A 361 9.00 12.87 -39.20
N LYS A 362 10.17 13.49 -39.31
CA LYS A 362 11.29 13.03 -40.14
C LYS A 362 12.35 12.40 -39.26
N ILE A 363 13.00 11.35 -39.78
CA ILE A 363 14.22 10.84 -39.17
C ILE A 363 15.29 11.92 -39.36
N ARG A 364 15.91 12.34 -38.26
CA ARG A 364 16.92 13.39 -38.25
C ARG A 364 18.23 12.88 -37.67
N SER A 365 19.33 13.44 -38.12
CA SER A 365 20.58 13.34 -37.39
C SER A 365 20.54 14.23 -36.14
N TRP A 366 21.41 13.96 -35.18
CA TRP A 366 21.53 14.77 -33.96
C TRP A 366 21.78 16.26 -34.27
N SER A 367 22.56 16.54 -35.30
CA SER A 367 22.87 17.91 -35.76
C SER A 367 21.68 18.70 -36.35
N GLU A 368 20.60 18.00 -36.69
CA GLU A 368 19.39 18.62 -37.27
C GLU A 368 18.31 18.90 -36.23
N ILE A 369 18.53 18.52 -34.98
CA ILE A 369 17.61 18.83 -33.89
C ILE A 369 17.77 20.28 -33.53
N ASN A 370 16.65 21.03 -33.48
CA ASN A 370 16.65 22.40 -33.05
C ASN A 370 17.25 22.53 -31.63
N PRO A 371 18.36 23.25 -31.43
CA PRO A 371 18.99 23.41 -30.12
C PRO A 371 18.07 24.10 -29.10
N ASP A 372 17.09 24.87 -29.55
CA ASP A 372 16.11 25.57 -28.71
C ASP A 372 14.85 24.71 -28.42
N ALA A 373 14.82 23.47 -28.85
CA ALA A 373 13.71 22.57 -28.55
C ALA A 373 13.60 22.31 -27.04
N PRO A 374 12.39 22.43 -26.46
CA PRO A 374 12.23 22.17 -25.03
C PRO A 374 12.56 20.72 -24.68
N LEU A 375 13.35 20.55 -23.64
CA LEU A 375 13.73 19.24 -23.11
C LEU A 375 12.88 18.90 -21.88
N TYR A 376 12.46 17.66 -21.80
CA TYR A 376 11.61 17.15 -20.72
C TYR A 376 12.26 15.94 -20.06
N ASN A 377 12.23 15.87 -18.74
CA ASN A 377 12.56 14.64 -18.03
C ASN A 377 11.50 13.57 -18.31
N LEU A 378 11.90 12.31 -18.42
CA LEU A 378 10.97 11.21 -18.44
C LEU A 378 10.20 11.14 -17.12
N PHE A 379 10.93 11.14 -16.01
CA PHE A 379 10.38 11.33 -14.68
C PHE A 379 10.88 12.64 -14.08
N ASP A 380 10.00 13.49 -13.60
CA ASP A 380 10.39 14.60 -12.71
C ASP A 380 10.58 14.08 -11.29
N GLY A 381 9.89 12.98 -10.93
CA GLY A 381 10.09 12.25 -9.70
C GLY A 381 9.58 10.82 -9.77
N ILE A 382 10.35 9.90 -9.16
CA ILE A 382 9.89 8.60 -8.71
C ILE A 382 9.81 8.72 -7.19
N ILE A 383 8.61 8.84 -6.68
CA ILE A 383 8.34 9.28 -5.30
C ILE A 383 7.87 8.08 -4.49
N SER A 384 8.53 7.82 -3.37
CA SER A 384 8.04 6.87 -2.37
C SER A 384 8.42 7.31 -0.96
N PHE A 385 7.74 6.76 0.05
CA PHE A 385 8.05 7.08 1.44
C PHE A 385 9.41 6.52 1.89
N THR A 386 9.86 5.40 1.33
CA THR A 386 11.12 4.78 1.76
C THR A 386 12.34 5.37 1.08
N GLU A 387 12.24 5.66 -0.20
CA GLU A 387 13.31 6.20 -1.02
C GLU A 387 12.71 6.86 -2.26
N SER A 388 13.22 8.02 -2.64
CA SER A 388 12.74 8.73 -3.81
C SER A 388 13.89 9.10 -4.73
N ASP A 389 13.70 8.90 -6.04
CA ASP A 389 14.56 9.42 -7.09
C ASP A 389 13.89 10.64 -7.71
N ILE A 390 14.24 11.85 -7.26
CA ILE A 390 13.62 13.08 -7.73
C ILE A 390 14.66 13.91 -8.48
N ARG A 391 14.36 14.19 -9.75
CA ARG A 391 15.23 14.96 -10.63
C ARG A 391 14.89 16.45 -10.68
N ASP A 392 13.63 16.78 -10.54
CA ASP A 392 13.14 18.14 -10.58
C ASP A 392 13.25 18.83 -9.21
N ALA A 393 13.82 20.04 -9.18
CA ALA A 393 14.07 20.78 -7.93
C ALA A 393 12.78 21.18 -7.20
N GLU A 394 11.71 21.52 -7.95
CA GLU A 394 10.43 21.89 -7.35
C GLU A 394 9.74 20.68 -6.74
N VAL A 395 9.83 19.51 -7.40
CA VAL A 395 9.32 18.25 -6.87
C VAL A 395 10.13 17.84 -5.64
N THR A 396 11.48 17.97 -5.66
CA THR A 396 12.34 17.71 -4.50
C THR A 396 11.93 18.55 -3.29
N ARG A 397 11.65 19.84 -3.51
CA ARG A 397 11.21 20.76 -2.45
C ARG A 397 9.93 20.27 -1.75
N LEU A 398 9.05 19.60 -2.49
CA LEU A 398 7.80 19.07 -1.93
C LEU A 398 8.01 17.76 -1.16
N PHE A 399 8.73 16.81 -1.72
CA PHE A 399 8.81 15.43 -1.26
C PHE A 399 10.12 15.09 -0.54
N ASN A 400 10.54 15.91 0.38
CA ASN A 400 11.66 15.61 1.28
C ASN A 400 11.12 14.98 2.58
N PHE A 401 10.95 13.62 2.59
CA PHE A 401 10.46 12.83 3.73
C PHE A 401 11.51 12.59 4.80
#